data_8cdf52f65c70a9623a0ebf38c45a00be
#
_entry.id   8cdf52f65c70a9623a0ebf38c45a00be
#
_cell.length_a   1.000
_cell.length_b   1.000
_cell.length_c   1.000
_cell.angle_alpha   90.00
_cell.angle_beta   90.00
_cell.angle_gamma   90.00
#
_symmetry.space_group_name_H-M   'P 1'
#
loop_
_entity.id
_entity.type
_entity.pdbx_description
1 polymer ?
#
loop_
_entity_poly.entity_id
_entity_poly.type
_entity_poly.pdbx_seq_one_letter_code
_entity_poly.pdbx_strand_id
1 'polypeptide(L)'
;AYMVVAKNGRIYGTIGGGNLEYQAVKKAMELAGTAAHYVENFDLGTGENSELGMVCGGRVKVLFYSACAQDPGVGEFLKEALAAADEGKPYWLVLPFSEGTPRIRREITEGRGHCRILEENGQKIYAEEFCYDGRVYIFGGGHLAQELVPVLSHLGFWCMVLDDREEYTDHALFPGVQETKTVDFTALSQILEVKPEDYLVVVTRGHRCDADVERFALRTPASYIGVVGSLSLIHISEPTRLALIS
;
A
#
# COMPACT_ATOMS: atom_id res chain seq x y z
N ALA A 1 -0.54 1.38 -12.50
CA ALA A 1 -1.14 0.06 -12.24
C ALA A 1 -0.19 -1.02 -12.75
N TYR A 2 -0.05 -2.10 -12.04
CA TYR A 2 0.84 -3.20 -12.38
C TYR A 2 0.22 -4.57 -12.06
N MET A 3 0.74 -5.59 -12.69
CA MET A 3 0.44 -6.99 -12.37
C MET A 3 1.70 -7.84 -12.44
N VAL A 4 1.71 -8.94 -11.70
CA VAL A 4 2.75 -9.96 -11.73
C VAL A 4 2.21 -11.21 -12.40
N VAL A 5 2.95 -11.72 -13.39
CA VAL A 5 2.54 -12.87 -14.19
C VAL A 5 3.66 -13.92 -14.14
N ALA A 6 3.29 -15.16 -13.85
CA ALA A 6 4.16 -16.31 -13.93
C ALA A 6 3.84 -17.15 -15.19
N LYS A 7 4.60 -18.21 -15.45
CA LYS A 7 4.36 -19.12 -16.60
C LYS A 7 2.95 -19.72 -16.65
N ASN A 8 2.28 -19.83 -15.51
CA ASN A 8 0.95 -20.41 -15.34
C ASN A 8 -0.17 -19.37 -15.23
N GLY A 9 0.12 -18.07 -15.42
CA GLY A 9 -0.85 -16.99 -15.42
C GLY A 9 -0.55 -15.87 -14.43
N ARG A 10 -1.52 -14.97 -14.26
CA ARG A 10 -1.45 -13.84 -13.33
C ARG A 10 -1.48 -14.35 -11.88
N ILE A 11 -0.58 -13.85 -11.07
CA ILE A 11 -0.48 -14.18 -9.64
C ILE A 11 -0.81 -13.00 -8.72
N TYR A 12 -0.68 -11.74 -9.21
CA TYR A 12 -0.96 -10.55 -8.41
C TYR A 12 -1.31 -9.34 -9.30
N GLY A 13 -2.11 -8.42 -8.76
CA GLY A 13 -2.40 -7.12 -9.34
C GLY A 13 -3.31 -7.15 -10.58
N THR A 14 -3.51 -5.99 -11.19
CA THR A 14 -4.32 -5.79 -12.41
C THR A 14 -3.86 -4.53 -13.13
N ILE A 15 -4.02 -4.51 -14.46
CA ILE A 15 -3.79 -3.32 -15.29
C ILE A 15 -5.09 -2.72 -15.86
N GLY A 16 -6.24 -3.12 -15.29
CA GLY A 16 -7.55 -2.57 -15.64
C GLY A 16 -8.56 -3.60 -16.16
N GLY A 17 -8.20 -4.88 -16.21
CA GLY A 17 -9.11 -5.96 -16.63
C GLY A 17 -9.41 -5.98 -18.13
N GLY A 18 -10.43 -6.76 -18.49
CA GLY A 18 -10.91 -6.87 -19.86
C GLY A 18 -9.90 -7.51 -20.84
N ASN A 19 -10.10 -7.23 -22.14
CA ASN A 19 -9.30 -7.83 -23.21
C ASN A 19 -7.83 -7.34 -23.19
N LEU A 20 -7.58 -6.10 -22.75
CA LEU A 20 -6.23 -5.57 -22.57
C LEU A 20 -5.42 -6.45 -21.59
N GLU A 21 -5.98 -6.71 -20.42
CA GLU A 21 -5.30 -7.53 -19.42
C GLU A 21 -5.11 -8.97 -19.90
N TYR A 22 -6.12 -9.55 -20.56
CA TYR A 22 -6.02 -10.89 -21.14
C TYR A 22 -4.86 -11.00 -22.13
N GLN A 23 -4.73 -10.06 -23.07
CA GLN A 23 -3.63 -10.03 -24.05
C GLN A 23 -2.28 -9.80 -23.36
N ALA A 24 -2.23 -8.89 -22.40
CA ALA A 24 -1.01 -8.61 -21.64
C ALA A 24 -0.55 -9.84 -20.81
N VAL A 25 -1.47 -10.55 -20.17
CA VAL A 25 -1.14 -11.80 -19.44
C VAL A 25 -0.56 -12.84 -20.40
N LYS A 26 -1.19 -13.05 -21.56
CA LYS A 26 -0.71 -14.01 -22.55
C LYS A 26 0.74 -13.70 -23.00
N LYS A 27 1.01 -12.44 -23.34
CA LYS A 27 2.35 -11.99 -23.72
C LYS A 27 3.36 -12.11 -22.56
N ALA A 28 2.97 -11.75 -21.37
CA ALA A 28 3.82 -11.88 -20.19
C ALA A 28 4.18 -13.34 -19.87
N MET A 29 3.25 -14.28 -20.08
CA MET A 29 3.54 -15.71 -19.93
C MET A 29 4.58 -16.22 -20.96
N GLU A 30 4.53 -15.71 -22.20
CA GLU A 30 5.52 -16.02 -23.24
C GLU A 30 6.91 -15.49 -22.90
N LEU A 31 6.98 -14.33 -22.23
CA LEU A 31 8.23 -13.72 -21.77
C LEU A 31 8.80 -14.34 -20.51
N ALA A 32 7.98 -14.99 -19.71
CA ALA A 32 8.39 -15.49 -18.40
C ALA A 32 9.56 -16.48 -18.50
N GLY A 33 10.69 -16.13 -17.85
CA GLY A 33 11.94 -16.89 -17.88
C GLY A 33 12.88 -16.52 -19.02
N THR A 34 12.57 -15.46 -19.78
CA THR A 34 13.53 -14.80 -20.70
C THR A 34 14.14 -13.60 -19.98
N ALA A 35 15.20 -13.01 -20.55
CA ALA A 35 15.74 -11.74 -20.07
C ALA A 35 15.18 -10.53 -20.86
N ALA A 36 14.06 -10.72 -21.55
CA ALA A 36 13.49 -9.69 -22.41
C ALA A 36 12.60 -8.72 -21.64
N HIS A 37 12.70 -7.45 -22.00
CA HIS A 37 11.78 -6.41 -21.57
C HIS A 37 11.57 -5.42 -22.70
N TYR A 38 10.33 -4.91 -22.84
CA TYR A 38 9.95 -3.94 -23.86
C TYR A 38 8.66 -3.21 -23.51
N VAL A 39 8.42 -2.13 -24.23
CA VAL A 39 7.17 -1.37 -24.12
C VAL A 39 6.28 -1.66 -25.31
N GLU A 40 5.02 -1.99 -25.07
CA GLU A 40 4.00 -2.17 -26.10
C GLU A 40 2.89 -1.15 -25.96
N ASN A 41 2.38 -0.68 -27.12
CA ASN A 41 1.25 0.23 -27.16
C ASN A 41 -0.01 -0.55 -27.54
N PHE A 42 -1.03 -0.44 -26.71
CA PHE A 42 -2.37 -1.00 -26.98
C PHE A 42 -3.33 0.13 -27.34
N ASP A 43 -4.03 -0.03 -28.46
CA ASP A 43 -5.10 0.87 -28.86
C ASP A 43 -6.46 0.32 -28.39
N LEU A 44 -7.15 1.09 -27.54
CA LEU A 44 -8.43 0.73 -26.95
C LEU A 44 -9.62 1.26 -27.79
N GLY A 45 -9.37 1.75 -29.00
CA GLY A 45 -10.38 2.38 -29.84
C GLY A 45 -11.56 1.46 -30.18
N THR A 46 -12.70 2.07 -30.52
CA THR A 46 -13.96 1.40 -30.89
C THR A 46 -14.14 1.13 -32.40
N GLY A 47 -13.10 1.37 -33.21
CA GLY A 47 -13.16 1.18 -34.67
C GLY A 47 -13.13 -0.29 -35.10
N GLU A 48 -13.61 -0.60 -36.31
CA GLU A 48 -13.61 -1.94 -36.92
C GLU A 48 -12.20 -2.61 -36.96
N ASN A 49 -11.14 -1.82 -36.75
CA ASN A 49 -9.76 -2.27 -36.69
C ASN A 49 -9.18 -2.32 -35.25
N SER A 50 -9.97 -2.10 -34.20
CA SER A 50 -9.47 -2.21 -32.84
C SER A 50 -9.42 -3.68 -32.41
N GLU A 51 -8.23 -4.22 -32.25
CA GLU A 51 -8.01 -5.60 -31.81
C GLU A 51 -8.63 -5.90 -30.43
N LEU A 52 -8.95 -4.87 -29.66
CA LEU A 52 -9.37 -5.01 -28.24
C LEU A 52 -10.85 -4.79 -28.01
N GLY A 53 -11.60 -4.16 -28.93
CA GLY A 53 -13.06 -4.01 -28.84
C GLY A 53 -13.58 -3.37 -27.55
N MET A 54 -12.84 -2.45 -26.95
CA MET A 54 -13.20 -1.82 -25.68
C MET A 54 -13.98 -0.53 -25.89
N VAL A 55 -15.02 -0.33 -25.07
CA VAL A 55 -15.90 0.85 -25.13
C VAL A 55 -15.19 2.15 -24.70
N CYS A 56 -14.12 2.04 -23.94
CA CYS A 56 -13.48 3.17 -23.26
C CYS A 56 -12.49 3.94 -24.10
N GLY A 57 -12.22 3.65 -25.34
CA GLY A 57 -11.30 4.38 -26.23
C GLY A 57 -9.98 4.86 -25.58
N GLY A 58 -8.92 5.04 -26.36
CA GLY A 58 -7.66 5.58 -25.87
C GLY A 58 -6.46 4.71 -26.20
N ARG A 59 -5.28 5.09 -25.68
CA ARG A 59 -4.03 4.34 -25.85
C ARG A 59 -3.40 4.05 -24.51
N VAL A 60 -2.98 2.80 -24.30
CA VAL A 60 -2.25 2.36 -23.10
C VAL A 60 -0.87 1.87 -23.51
N LYS A 61 0.13 2.26 -22.75
CA LYS A 61 1.49 1.71 -22.86
C LYS A 61 1.71 0.74 -21.71
N VAL A 62 2.13 -0.48 -22.06
CA VAL A 62 2.45 -1.50 -21.07
C VAL A 62 3.95 -1.79 -21.18
N LEU A 63 4.66 -1.62 -20.06
CA LEU A 63 6.02 -2.08 -19.91
C LEU A 63 5.99 -3.56 -19.48
N PHE A 64 6.52 -4.43 -20.30
CA PHE A 64 6.79 -5.82 -19.97
C PHE A 64 8.21 -5.93 -19.46
N TYR A 65 8.37 -6.37 -18.23
CA TYR A 65 9.67 -6.62 -17.62
C TYR A 65 9.72 -8.07 -17.12
N SER A 66 10.62 -8.87 -17.68
CA SER A 66 10.80 -10.25 -17.25
C SER A 66 11.92 -10.33 -16.20
N ALA A 67 11.55 -10.74 -14.99
CA ALA A 67 12.49 -11.04 -13.91
C ALA A 67 12.99 -12.48 -14.07
N CYS A 68 14.19 -12.64 -14.59
CA CYS A 68 14.83 -13.95 -14.81
C CYS A 68 15.70 -14.31 -13.60
N ALA A 69 15.46 -15.46 -12.99
CA ALA A 69 16.24 -15.93 -11.84
C ALA A 69 17.73 -16.18 -12.15
N GLN A 70 18.08 -16.36 -13.43
CA GLN A 70 19.45 -16.51 -13.88
C GLN A 70 20.21 -15.19 -14.02
N ASP A 71 19.49 -14.05 -13.95
CA ASP A 71 20.10 -12.73 -13.92
C ASP A 71 20.49 -12.36 -12.49
N PRO A 72 21.81 -12.29 -12.17
CA PRO A 72 22.27 -11.94 -10.83
C PRO A 72 21.77 -10.58 -10.35
N GLY A 73 21.64 -9.61 -11.26
CA GLY A 73 21.15 -8.27 -10.96
C GLY A 73 19.69 -8.27 -10.50
N VAL A 74 18.85 -9.15 -11.06
CA VAL A 74 17.46 -9.33 -10.61
C VAL A 74 17.41 -9.90 -9.20
N GLY A 75 18.26 -10.86 -8.88
CA GLY A 75 18.33 -11.45 -7.55
C GLY A 75 18.73 -10.45 -6.46
N GLU A 76 19.69 -9.58 -6.74
CA GLU A 76 20.10 -8.50 -5.83
C GLU A 76 18.99 -7.47 -5.67
N PHE A 77 18.40 -7.03 -6.76
CA PHE A 77 17.28 -6.11 -6.77
C PHE A 77 16.10 -6.62 -5.90
N LEU A 78 15.72 -7.88 -6.05
CA LEU A 78 14.62 -8.45 -5.25
C LEU A 78 14.93 -8.48 -3.76
N LYS A 79 16.18 -8.76 -3.37
CA LYS A 79 16.61 -8.69 -1.97
C LYS A 79 16.55 -7.27 -1.43
N GLU A 80 17.01 -6.29 -2.22
CA GLU A 80 16.95 -4.88 -1.87
C GLU A 80 15.51 -4.39 -1.75
N ALA A 81 14.62 -4.79 -2.67
CA ALA A 81 13.21 -4.46 -2.63
C ALA A 81 12.51 -5.03 -1.38
N LEU A 82 12.78 -6.27 -1.02
CA LEU A 82 12.25 -6.89 0.20
C LEU A 82 12.74 -6.15 1.45
N ALA A 83 14.04 -5.88 1.55
CA ALA A 83 14.59 -5.13 2.68
C ALA A 83 13.98 -3.72 2.78
N ALA A 84 13.76 -3.05 1.65
CA ALA A 84 13.12 -1.73 1.62
C ALA A 84 11.65 -1.79 2.08
N ALA A 85 10.92 -2.84 1.70
CA ALA A 85 9.55 -3.06 2.15
C ALA A 85 9.49 -3.34 3.66
N ASP A 86 10.40 -4.16 4.19
CA ASP A 86 10.46 -4.49 5.61
C ASP A 86 10.79 -3.26 6.50
N GLU A 87 11.51 -2.27 5.96
CA GLU A 87 11.74 -1.01 6.68
C GLU A 87 10.48 -0.15 6.85
N GLY A 88 9.40 -0.44 6.15
CA GLY A 88 8.16 0.34 6.21
C GLY A 88 8.30 1.80 5.79
N LYS A 89 9.34 2.12 5.00
CA LYS A 89 9.61 3.47 4.48
C LYS A 89 9.34 3.52 2.98
N PRO A 90 8.91 4.66 2.45
CA PRO A 90 8.76 4.83 0.99
C PRO A 90 10.04 4.50 0.24
N TYR A 91 9.89 3.84 -0.90
CA TYR A 91 10.98 3.59 -1.85
C TYR A 91 10.45 3.60 -3.27
N TRP A 92 11.33 3.81 -4.23
CA TRP A 92 11.02 3.83 -5.64
C TRP A 92 11.57 2.59 -6.33
N LEU A 93 10.68 1.87 -6.99
CA LEU A 93 11.02 0.85 -7.95
C LEU A 93 11.35 1.52 -9.28
N VAL A 94 12.54 1.29 -9.82
CA VAL A 94 12.98 1.87 -11.09
C VAL A 94 13.27 0.75 -12.09
N LEU A 95 12.52 0.75 -13.19
CA LEU A 95 12.62 -0.23 -14.28
C LEU A 95 13.08 0.48 -15.57
N PRO A 96 14.14 0.01 -16.25
CA PRO A 96 14.51 0.52 -17.55
C PRO A 96 13.51 0.09 -18.64
N PHE A 97 13.31 0.94 -19.66
CA PHE A 97 12.48 0.61 -20.83
C PHE A 97 13.21 -0.26 -21.84
N SER A 98 14.53 -0.24 -21.81
CA SER A 98 15.43 -1.00 -22.65
C SER A 98 16.45 -1.75 -21.81
N GLU A 99 17.67 -1.90 -22.27
CA GLU A 99 18.73 -2.58 -21.53
C GLU A 99 19.01 -1.91 -20.17
N GLY A 100 19.23 -2.70 -19.14
CA GLY A 100 19.58 -2.24 -17.80
C GLY A 100 18.98 -3.10 -16.71
N THR A 101 19.51 -2.93 -15.50
CA THR A 101 19.07 -3.65 -14.30
C THR A 101 18.03 -2.83 -13.54
N PRO A 102 16.98 -3.46 -13.00
CA PRO A 102 16.05 -2.80 -12.10
C PRO A 102 16.79 -2.40 -10.84
N ARG A 103 16.33 -1.34 -10.19
CA ARG A 103 16.96 -0.83 -8.95
C ARG A 103 15.97 -0.18 -8.03
N ILE A 104 16.32 -0.08 -6.78
CA ILE A 104 15.60 0.65 -5.75
C ILE A 104 16.26 2.03 -5.55
N ARG A 105 15.40 3.05 -5.35
CA ARG A 105 15.83 4.38 -4.90
C ARG A 105 15.04 4.81 -3.70
N ARG A 106 15.66 5.54 -2.81
CA ARG A 106 14.97 6.10 -1.63
C ARG A 106 14.20 7.36 -1.96
N GLU A 107 14.64 8.11 -2.96
CA GLU A 107 14.02 9.36 -3.36
C GLU A 107 14.16 9.58 -4.86
N ILE A 108 13.11 10.16 -5.46
CA ILE A 108 13.12 10.75 -6.80
C ILE A 108 12.49 12.13 -6.69
N THR A 109 13.28 13.17 -6.91
CA THR A 109 12.84 14.57 -6.81
C THR A 109 12.22 15.09 -8.10
N GLU A 110 12.52 14.45 -9.24
CA GLU A 110 12.04 14.87 -10.56
C GLU A 110 10.61 14.39 -10.84
N GLY A 111 9.76 15.27 -11.36
CA GLY A 111 8.38 14.97 -11.73
C GLY A 111 7.39 15.02 -10.56
N ARG A 112 6.14 14.63 -10.81
CA ARG A 112 5.05 14.61 -9.82
C ARG A 112 4.30 13.28 -9.85
N GLY A 113 3.70 12.89 -8.72
CA GLY A 113 2.92 11.67 -8.56
C GLY A 113 3.77 10.44 -8.26
N HIS A 114 3.11 9.35 -7.85
CA HIS A 114 3.73 8.09 -7.41
C HIS A 114 4.19 7.18 -8.56
N CYS A 115 3.91 7.56 -9.80
CA CYS A 115 4.29 6.82 -11.00
C CYS A 115 4.81 7.82 -12.04
N ARG A 116 6.03 7.60 -12.55
CA ARG A 116 6.74 8.56 -13.41
C ARG A 116 7.45 7.85 -14.55
N ILE A 117 7.54 8.54 -15.68
CA ILE A 117 8.48 8.19 -16.76
C ILE A 117 9.53 9.29 -16.78
N LEU A 118 10.77 8.90 -16.55
CA LEU A 118 11.91 9.79 -16.49
C LEU A 118 12.91 9.46 -17.59
N GLU A 119 13.88 10.34 -17.84
CA GLU A 119 14.97 10.10 -18.79
C GLU A 119 16.31 10.20 -18.05
N GLU A 120 17.10 9.15 -18.09
CA GLU A 120 18.42 9.08 -17.48
C GLU A 120 19.43 8.60 -18.52
N ASN A 121 20.49 9.36 -18.73
CA ASN A 121 21.56 9.04 -19.71
C ASN A 121 21.02 8.74 -21.13
N GLY A 122 19.95 9.44 -21.54
CA GLY A 122 19.29 9.22 -22.82
C GLY A 122 18.40 7.98 -22.92
N GLN A 123 18.15 7.30 -21.80
CA GLN A 123 17.27 6.14 -21.72
C GLN A 123 16.02 6.48 -20.87
N LYS A 124 14.88 5.98 -21.33
CA LYS A 124 13.65 6.10 -20.54
C LYS A 124 13.62 5.04 -19.45
N ILE A 125 13.20 5.47 -18.28
CA ILE A 125 12.94 4.61 -17.12
C ILE A 125 11.52 4.80 -16.64
N TYR A 126 10.94 3.74 -16.13
CA TYR A 126 9.72 3.76 -15.34
C TYR A 126 10.10 3.79 -13.87
N ALA A 127 9.50 4.69 -13.12
CA ALA A 127 9.68 4.77 -11.67
C ALA A 127 8.31 4.76 -10.99
N GLU A 128 8.14 3.88 -10.03
CA GLU A 128 6.92 3.78 -9.21
C GLU A 128 7.29 3.81 -7.74
N GLU A 129 6.60 4.68 -7.01
CA GLU A 129 6.77 4.78 -5.56
C GLU A 129 5.97 3.69 -4.87
N PHE A 130 6.65 2.92 -4.07
CA PHE A 130 6.06 1.97 -3.14
C PHE A 130 6.08 2.57 -1.75
N CYS A 131 4.92 2.90 -1.27
CA CYS A 131 4.69 3.39 0.09
C CYS A 131 3.40 2.76 0.60
N TYR A 132 3.26 2.73 1.89
CA TYR A 132 1.94 2.48 2.47
C TYR A 132 1.07 3.73 2.27
N ASP A 133 -0.25 3.54 2.10
CA ASP A 133 -1.22 4.63 1.97
C ASP A 133 -1.38 5.44 3.26
N GLY A 134 -0.67 5.08 4.31
CA GLY A 134 -0.58 5.72 5.61
C GLY A 134 -0.35 4.68 6.69
N ARG A 135 -0.02 5.14 7.89
CA ARG A 135 0.08 4.30 9.08
C ARG A 135 -1.21 4.38 9.87
N VAL A 136 -1.74 3.23 10.24
CA VAL A 136 -2.92 3.13 11.10
C VAL A 136 -2.50 2.53 12.44
N TYR A 137 -2.57 3.33 13.47
CA TYR A 137 -2.39 2.87 14.85
C TYR A 137 -3.75 2.47 15.41
N ILE A 138 -3.89 1.20 15.77
CA ILE A 138 -5.12 0.61 16.26
C ILE A 138 -4.95 0.32 17.75
N PHE A 139 -5.64 1.08 18.58
CA PHE A 139 -5.61 0.94 20.03
C PHE A 139 -6.73 0.00 20.48
N GLY A 140 -6.33 -1.17 20.97
CA GLY A 140 -7.19 -2.29 21.33
C GLY A 140 -7.09 -3.47 20.35
N GLY A 141 -6.60 -4.62 20.81
CA GLY A 141 -6.39 -5.85 20.02
C GLY A 141 -7.58 -6.83 20.03
N GLY A 142 -8.79 -6.35 20.39
CA GLY A 142 -10.00 -7.16 20.43
C GLY A 142 -10.52 -7.59 19.05
N HIS A 143 -11.68 -8.26 19.03
CA HIS A 143 -12.27 -8.81 17.80
C HIS A 143 -12.41 -7.78 16.67
N LEU A 144 -12.75 -6.54 17.00
CA LEU A 144 -12.90 -5.49 15.98
C LEU A 144 -11.57 -5.16 15.29
N ALA A 145 -10.47 -5.12 16.03
CA ALA A 145 -9.14 -4.93 15.46
C ALA A 145 -8.71 -6.14 14.59
N GLN A 146 -9.05 -7.35 15.02
CA GLN A 146 -8.75 -8.58 14.28
C GLN A 146 -9.43 -8.63 12.91
N GLU A 147 -10.64 -8.09 12.80
CA GLU A 147 -11.36 -7.97 11.51
C GLU A 147 -10.92 -6.73 10.70
N LEU A 148 -10.55 -5.65 11.36
CA LEU A 148 -10.18 -4.38 10.71
C LEU A 148 -8.79 -4.46 10.06
N VAL A 149 -7.80 -5.06 10.73
CA VAL A 149 -6.41 -5.14 10.23
C VAL A 149 -6.30 -5.80 8.87
N PRO A 150 -6.91 -6.97 8.59
CA PRO A 150 -6.84 -7.59 7.26
C PRO A 150 -7.40 -6.69 6.15
N VAL A 151 -8.46 -5.94 6.44
CA VAL A 151 -9.08 -5.01 5.48
C VAL A 151 -8.15 -3.83 5.19
N LEU A 152 -7.60 -3.20 6.21
CA LEU A 152 -6.67 -2.08 6.07
C LEU A 152 -5.37 -2.49 5.38
N SER A 153 -4.83 -3.64 5.75
CA SER A 153 -3.63 -4.20 5.09
C SER A 153 -3.89 -4.50 3.62
N HIS A 154 -5.07 -5.05 3.29
CA HIS A 154 -5.47 -5.28 1.89
C HIS A 154 -5.59 -3.98 1.09
N LEU A 155 -5.97 -2.87 1.73
CA LEU A 155 -6.03 -1.54 1.14
C LEU A 155 -4.67 -0.83 1.06
N GLY A 156 -3.59 -1.45 1.53
CA GLY A 156 -2.24 -0.89 1.44
C GLY A 156 -1.79 -0.07 2.67
N PHE A 157 -2.56 -0.07 3.77
CA PHE A 157 -2.16 0.61 5.00
C PHE A 157 -1.14 -0.18 5.79
N TRP A 158 -0.19 0.51 6.41
CA TRP A 158 0.69 -0.03 7.43
C TRP A 158 -0.02 -0.03 8.78
N CYS A 159 -0.26 -1.21 9.35
CA CYS A 159 -1.04 -1.36 10.57
C CYS A 159 -0.17 -1.71 11.77
N MET A 160 -0.38 -0.99 12.88
CA MET A 160 0.18 -1.31 14.19
C MET A 160 -0.94 -1.47 15.21
N VAL A 161 -0.98 -2.62 15.89
CA VAL A 161 -1.94 -2.88 16.96
C VAL A 161 -1.27 -2.70 18.31
N LEU A 162 -1.93 -1.93 19.18
CA LEU A 162 -1.48 -1.66 20.55
C LEU A 162 -2.58 -2.07 21.54
N ASP A 163 -2.23 -2.85 22.56
CA ASP A 163 -3.12 -3.21 23.67
C ASP A 163 -2.33 -3.19 24.98
N ASP A 164 -3.00 -3.04 26.09
CA ASP A 164 -2.41 -3.10 27.42
C ASP A 164 -2.23 -4.54 27.95
N ARG A 165 -2.69 -5.53 27.20
CA ARG A 165 -2.65 -6.95 27.53
C ARG A 165 -1.88 -7.73 26.47
N GLU A 166 -0.94 -8.54 26.90
CA GLU A 166 -0.04 -9.32 26.03
C GLU A 166 -0.80 -10.30 25.13
N GLU A 167 -1.85 -10.95 25.65
CA GLU A 167 -2.65 -11.91 24.90
C GLU A 167 -3.43 -11.30 23.72
N TYR A 168 -3.57 -9.96 23.68
CA TYR A 168 -4.21 -9.22 22.58
C TYR A 168 -3.21 -8.52 21.65
N THR A 169 -1.93 -8.79 21.82
CA THR A 169 -0.86 -8.29 20.93
C THR A 169 -0.09 -9.44 20.26
N ASP A 170 -0.62 -10.67 20.31
CA ASP A 170 -0.07 -11.77 19.54
C ASP A 170 -0.24 -11.48 18.04
N HIS A 171 0.87 -11.41 17.31
CA HIS A 171 0.91 -11.11 15.89
C HIS A 171 0.06 -12.09 15.04
N ALA A 172 -0.08 -13.34 15.50
CA ALA A 172 -0.87 -14.37 14.83
C ALA A 172 -2.38 -14.05 14.77
N LEU A 173 -2.87 -13.15 15.65
CA LEU A 173 -4.28 -12.72 15.66
C LEU A 173 -4.62 -11.74 14.53
N PHE A 174 -3.63 -11.15 13.86
CA PHE A 174 -3.81 -10.04 12.94
C PHE A 174 -3.16 -10.31 11.57
N PRO A 175 -3.77 -11.09 10.70
CA PRO A 175 -3.22 -11.35 9.37
C PRO A 175 -2.94 -10.04 8.61
N GLY A 176 -1.68 -9.85 8.19
CA GLY A 176 -1.26 -8.65 7.47
C GLY A 176 -0.85 -7.45 8.34
N VAL A 177 -0.86 -7.57 9.66
CA VAL A 177 -0.29 -6.55 10.56
C VAL A 177 1.23 -6.44 10.35
N GLN A 178 1.77 -5.24 10.43
CA GLN A 178 3.21 -5.02 10.36
C GLN A 178 3.85 -5.01 11.74
N GLU A 179 3.14 -4.52 12.75
CA GLU A 179 3.66 -4.45 14.11
C GLU A 179 2.54 -4.64 15.15
N THR A 180 2.86 -5.33 16.25
CA THR A 180 2.01 -5.39 17.45
C THR A 180 2.84 -5.04 18.67
N LYS A 181 2.24 -4.34 19.63
CA LYS A 181 2.96 -3.91 20.82
C LYS A 181 2.08 -3.85 22.05
N THR A 182 2.54 -4.47 23.14
CA THR A 182 1.95 -4.30 24.46
C THR A 182 2.44 -2.99 25.06
N VAL A 183 1.53 -2.12 25.48
CA VAL A 183 1.82 -0.76 25.94
C VAL A 183 0.98 -0.36 27.12
N ASP A 184 1.49 0.59 27.91
CA ASP A 184 0.67 1.34 28.87
C ASP A 184 0.05 2.55 28.13
N PHE A 185 -1.26 2.59 28.01
CA PHE A 185 -1.99 3.67 27.34
C PHE A 185 -1.79 5.04 28.01
N THR A 186 -1.33 5.09 29.24
CA THR A 186 -0.99 6.37 29.91
C THR A 186 0.35 6.94 29.45
N ALA A 187 1.20 6.13 28.80
CA ALA A 187 2.56 6.48 28.38
C ALA A 187 2.73 6.64 26.85
N LEU A 188 1.64 6.68 26.07
CA LEU A 188 1.66 6.67 24.60
C LEU A 188 2.52 7.78 23.99
N SER A 189 2.53 8.97 24.55
CA SER A 189 3.34 10.10 24.08
C SER A 189 4.86 9.88 24.19
N GLN A 190 5.30 8.91 24.97
CA GLN A 190 6.71 8.52 25.10
C GLN A 190 7.11 7.40 24.12
N ILE A 191 6.12 6.71 23.55
CA ILE A 191 6.29 5.48 22.78
C ILE A 191 6.03 5.71 21.29
N LEU A 192 5.10 6.62 20.97
CA LEU A 192 4.65 6.87 19.60
C LEU A 192 4.96 8.30 19.16
N GLU A 193 5.53 8.40 17.98
CA GLU A 193 5.65 9.64 17.21
C GLU A 193 4.64 9.58 16.06
N VAL A 194 3.50 10.25 16.24
CA VAL A 194 2.41 10.31 15.25
C VAL A 194 2.66 11.47 14.29
N LYS A 195 2.55 11.22 13.00
CA LYS A 195 2.76 12.19 11.93
C LYS A 195 1.44 12.69 11.36
N PRO A 196 1.46 13.82 10.61
CA PRO A 196 0.26 14.36 9.99
C PRO A 196 -0.46 13.43 9.00
N GLU A 197 0.26 12.49 8.40
CA GLU A 197 -0.27 11.48 7.48
C GLU A 197 -0.82 10.23 8.16
N ASP A 198 -0.66 10.08 9.48
CA ASP A 198 -1.08 8.90 10.22
C ASP A 198 -2.56 8.94 10.59
N TYR A 199 -3.11 7.75 10.84
CA TYR A 199 -4.50 7.49 11.22
C TYR A 199 -4.53 6.81 12.59
N LEU A 200 -5.44 7.21 13.44
CA LEU A 200 -5.63 6.63 14.78
C LEU A 200 -7.02 6.02 14.88
N VAL A 201 -7.11 4.77 15.31
CA VAL A 201 -8.37 4.05 15.51
C VAL A 201 -8.43 3.54 16.95
N VAL A 202 -9.40 3.99 17.71
CA VAL A 202 -9.58 3.64 19.11
C VAL A 202 -10.73 2.65 19.23
N VAL A 203 -10.38 1.41 19.59
CA VAL A 203 -11.29 0.26 19.73
C VAL A 203 -11.01 -0.50 21.02
N THR A 204 -10.56 0.22 22.05
CA THR A 204 -10.18 -0.36 23.34
C THR A 204 -11.39 -0.90 24.09
N ARG A 205 -11.13 -1.64 25.15
CA ARG A 205 -12.14 -2.18 26.04
C ARG A 205 -12.47 -1.22 27.17
N GLY A 206 -13.55 -0.46 27.05
CA GLY A 206 -14.18 0.27 28.14
C GLY A 206 -13.62 1.66 28.41
N HIS A 207 -14.46 2.51 28.97
CA HIS A 207 -14.35 3.96 29.07
C HIS A 207 -13.05 4.54 29.66
N ARG A 208 -12.29 3.76 30.44
CA ARG A 208 -11.09 4.27 31.10
C ARG A 208 -9.90 4.29 30.15
N CYS A 209 -9.69 3.20 29.42
CA CYS A 209 -8.64 3.12 28.40
C CYS A 209 -8.97 4.05 27.23
N ASP A 210 -10.24 4.12 26.81
CA ASP A 210 -10.70 5.04 25.76
C ASP A 210 -10.29 6.48 26.07
N ALA A 211 -10.55 6.97 27.31
CA ALA A 211 -10.26 8.34 27.70
C ALA A 211 -8.75 8.69 27.67
N ASP A 212 -7.88 7.77 28.02
CA ASP A 212 -6.43 8.00 27.98
C ASP A 212 -5.90 8.02 26.54
N VAL A 213 -6.37 7.08 25.70
CA VAL A 213 -6.05 7.04 24.27
C VAL A 213 -6.63 8.23 23.52
N GLU A 214 -7.90 8.61 23.77
CA GLU A 214 -8.52 9.78 23.16
C GLU A 214 -7.77 11.08 23.51
N ARG A 215 -7.40 11.25 24.79
CA ARG A 215 -6.61 12.40 25.23
C ARG A 215 -5.27 12.48 24.54
N PHE A 216 -4.61 11.35 24.32
CA PHE A 216 -3.40 11.27 23.52
C PHE A 216 -3.69 11.63 22.06
N ALA A 217 -4.66 10.95 21.42
CA ALA A 217 -4.99 11.11 20.01
C ALA A 217 -5.32 12.57 19.64
N LEU A 218 -6.14 13.24 20.44
CA LEU A 218 -6.54 14.65 20.22
C LEU A 218 -5.39 15.67 20.32
N ARG A 219 -4.21 15.25 20.84
CA ARG A 219 -3.00 16.09 20.89
C ARG A 219 -2.02 15.82 19.77
N THR A 220 -2.30 14.83 18.94
CA THR A 220 -1.45 14.46 17.81
C THR A 220 -1.85 15.23 16.54
N PRO A 221 -0.93 15.33 15.56
CA PRO A 221 -1.24 15.93 14.26
C PRO A 221 -1.94 14.96 13.29
N ALA A 222 -2.39 13.79 13.74
CA ALA A 222 -2.97 12.74 12.89
C ALA A 222 -4.05 13.27 11.94
N SER A 223 -4.07 12.78 10.70
CA SER A 223 -5.06 13.16 9.69
C SER A 223 -6.47 12.66 10.00
N TYR A 224 -6.58 11.58 10.77
CA TYR A 224 -7.85 10.98 11.14
C TYR A 224 -7.79 10.36 12.53
N ILE A 225 -8.85 10.55 13.29
CA ILE A 225 -9.05 9.90 14.60
C ILE A 225 -10.46 9.31 14.59
N GLY A 226 -10.55 7.98 14.58
CA GLY A 226 -11.80 7.23 14.68
C GLY A 226 -11.92 6.59 16.06
N VAL A 227 -13.04 6.80 16.74
CA VAL A 227 -13.31 6.20 18.05
C VAL A 227 -14.58 5.38 17.96
N VAL A 228 -14.50 4.11 18.33
CA VAL A 228 -15.67 3.25 18.46
C VAL A 228 -16.12 3.26 19.91
N GLY A 229 -17.27 3.85 20.15
CA GLY A 229 -17.81 4.00 21.50
C GLY A 229 -19.34 3.90 21.54
N SER A 230 -19.89 3.84 22.74
CA SER A 230 -21.32 3.95 22.95
C SER A 230 -21.82 5.39 22.72
N LEU A 231 -23.11 5.56 22.45
CA LEU A 231 -23.74 6.90 22.32
C LEU A 231 -23.46 7.83 23.49
N SER A 232 -23.22 7.31 24.70
CA SER A 232 -22.83 8.08 25.86
C SER A 232 -21.43 8.71 25.72
N LEU A 233 -20.49 8.09 25.02
CA LEU A 233 -19.16 8.64 24.75
C LEU A 233 -19.23 9.79 23.75
N ILE A 234 -20.05 9.67 22.72
CA ILE A 234 -20.24 10.74 21.72
C ILE A 234 -20.72 12.04 22.38
N HIS A 235 -21.61 11.95 23.39
CA HIS A 235 -22.09 13.11 24.12
C HIS A 235 -21.05 13.78 25.04
N ILE A 236 -20.01 13.04 25.42
CA ILE A 236 -18.93 13.57 26.28
C ILE A 236 -17.82 14.19 25.43
N SER A 237 -17.46 13.57 24.30
CA SER A 237 -16.31 13.95 23.50
C SER A 237 -16.61 15.01 22.43
N GLU A 238 -17.84 15.13 21.94
CA GLU A 238 -18.23 16.09 20.90
C GLU A 238 -19.58 16.78 21.16
N PRO A 239 -19.71 17.59 22.24
CA PRO A 239 -21.00 18.24 22.53
C PRO A 239 -21.42 19.30 21.49
N THR A 240 -20.54 19.70 20.59
CA THR A 240 -20.77 20.79 19.62
C THR A 240 -21.05 20.33 18.19
N ARG A 241 -20.72 19.09 17.80
CA ARG A 241 -20.87 18.62 16.42
C ARG A 241 -22.28 18.16 16.05
N LEU A 242 -23.08 17.77 17.03
CA LEU A 242 -24.49 17.37 16.82
C LEU A 242 -25.41 18.54 16.44
N ALA A 243 -24.99 19.79 16.61
CA ALA A 243 -25.75 20.97 16.22
C ALA A 243 -25.62 21.39 14.76
N LEU A 244 -24.77 20.70 13.94
CA LEU A 244 -24.46 21.06 12.55
C LEU A 244 -24.97 20.05 11.51
N ILE A 245 -25.69 19.01 11.92
CA ILE A 245 -26.35 18.06 11.00
C ILE A 245 -27.85 18.11 11.29
N SER A 246 -28.50 19.14 10.79
CA SER A 246 -29.94 19.21 10.61
C SER A 246 -30.25 19.49 9.13
#